data_27e26a977f651e487c3567b28f722652
#
_entry.id   27e26a977f651e487c3567b28f722652
#
_cell.length_a   1.000
_cell.length_b   1.000
_cell.length_c   1.000
_cell.angle_alpha   90.00
_cell.angle_beta   90.00
_cell.angle_gamma   90.00
#
_symmetry.space_group_name_H-M   'P 1'
#
loop_
_entity.id
_entity.type
_entity.pdbx_description
1 polymer ?
#
loop_
_entity_poly.entity_id
_entity_poly.type
_entity_poly.pdbx_seq_one_letter_code
_entity_poly.pdbx_strand_id
1 'polypeptide(L)'
;MRLSDRLRSIGLAVILTWGWKRVVLALAAGALSSLAMAPFNVWPVLFLTFSIAIWLIDGSAAGRWRGVPAAALSGFWFGLGYFVPGLYWIGYAFFVDADTFAWLTPFAVLGLPAYLALFTAFGFALARLIWPRDASRVLALAVGLTISEWLRGHLLSGFPWNAFGYALTEPLALAQTASLIGLWGMTFLAIAIFASPAVLIDGASRGRKPWRAPVAAVLVLAAMLAFGAVRLSQQPTSMVSGVKLRIMQPDLQQDAKFNYSAKAAVMQKYLTLSDRASGPHSTGVSDSTILIWPESAFPFFLTKEADAMAQIADLLPKGTVLITGSVRAPDLPPGVRVTRAYNSIYVIDHDGSVLAVYDKLHLVPFGEYLPFQDWMEKLGFVQLTKVQGGFIPGTIRRTLDIPNAPRALPLICYEAIFPGNVVSRDDRPGWIINVTNDGWFGISTGPYQHLQQARLRSIEEGLPMVRAANTGISAIIDPLGRIVARLGLGIEGVLDAGLPAAIAPTIYARVGNLPAAVIVLVALAIVLRRRFVRRKA
;
A
#
# COMPACT_ATOMS: atom_id res chain seq x y z
N MET A 1 30.31 30.97 14.23
CA MET A 1 30.00 30.43 12.88
C MET A 1 28.49 30.55 12.66
N ARG A 2 28.05 31.28 11.62
CA ARG A 2 26.60 31.46 11.33
C ARG A 2 25.98 30.12 10.96
N LEU A 3 24.69 29.93 11.22
CA LEU A 3 23.95 28.68 10.86
C LEU A 3 24.13 28.32 9.36
N SER A 4 24.11 29.34 8.49
CA SER A 4 24.39 29.21 7.05
C SER A 4 25.72 28.57 6.72
N ASP A 5 26.76 28.93 7.49
CA ASP A 5 28.12 28.43 7.25
C ASP A 5 28.25 26.97 7.68
N ARG A 6 27.58 26.58 8.78
CA ARG A 6 27.50 25.18 9.22
C ARG A 6 26.80 24.30 8.22
N LEU A 7 25.60 24.72 7.75
CA LEU A 7 24.86 23.98 6.73
C LEU A 7 25.65 23.79 5.44
N ARG A 8 26.34 24.86 5.01
CA ARG A 8 27.21 24.81 3.82
C ARG A 8 28.38 23.84 4.01
N SER A 9 29.04 23.85 5.17
CA SER A 9 30.13 22.91 5.49
C SER A 9 29.64 21.46 5.44
N ILE A 10 28.48 21.16 6.03
CA ILE A 10 27.88 19.82 6.01
C ILE A 10 27.56 19.39 4.56
N GLY A 11 26.86 20.23 3.79
CA GLY A 11 26.53 19.91 2.41
C GLY A 11 27.76 19.69 1.52
N LEU A 12 28.79 20.50 1.67
CA LEU A 12 30.07 20.32 0.97
C LEU A 12 30.77 19.02 1.37
N ALA A 13 30.76 18.66 2.65
CA ALA A 13 31.31 17.39 3.12
C ALA A 13 30.61 16.19 2.47
N VAL A 14 29.28 16.23 2.35
CA VAL A 14 28.50 15.18 1.64
C VAL A 14 28.84 15.15 0.15
N ILE A 15 28.88 16.30 -0.52
CA ILE A 15 29.22 16.41 -1.96
C ILE A 15 30.59 15.82 -2.25
N LEU A 16 31.55 16.05 -1.38
CA LEU A 16 32.93 15.62 -1.53
C LEU A 16 33.18 14.18 -1.05
N THR A 17 32.21 13.55 -0.44
CA THR A 17 32.33 12.16 0.04
C THR A 17 32.46 11.18 -1.13
N TRP A 18 33.40 10.24 -1.06
CA TRP A 18 33.67 9.23 -2.08
C TRP A 18 33.97 7.85 -1.49
N GLY A 19 34.05 6.84 -2.35
CA GLY A 19 34.32 5.46 -1.97
C GLY A 19 33.27 4.88 -1.03
N TRP A 20 33.70 4.02 -0.10
CA TRP A 20 32.82 3.34 0.85
C TRP A 20 32.04 4.29 1.79
N LYS A 21 32.62 5.45 2.13
CA LYS A 21 31.93 6.46 2.96
C LYS A 21 30.67 6.98 2.29
N ARG A 22 30.70 7.14 0.95
CA ARG A 22 29.54 7.53 0.15
C ARG A 22 28.46 6.45 0.17
N VAL A 23 28.85 5.17 0.09
CA VAL A 23 27.94 4.02 0.18
C VAL A 23 27.24 4.01 1.54
N VAL A 24 28.01 4.08 2.63
CA VAL A 24 27.47 4.11 4.00
C VAL A 24 26.50 5.27 4.21
N LEU A 25 26.86 6.47 3.71
CA LEU A 25 26.00 7.65 3.83
C LEU A 25 24.69 7.49 3.06
N ALA A 26 24.73 6.91 1.85
CA ALA A 26 23.54 6.64 1.06
C ALA A 26 22.64 5.59 1.73
N LEU A 27 23.23 4.48 2.21
CA LEU A 27 22.51 3.45 2.99
C LEU A 27 21.84 4.03 4.24
N ALA A 28 22.61 4.81 5.02
CA ALA A 28 22.09 5.42 6.26
C ALA A 28 20.95 6.40 5.97
N ALA A 29 21.09 7.25 4.94
CA ALA A 29 20.04 8.16 4.53
C ALA A 29 18.78 7.40 4.06
N GLY A 30 18.95 6.33 3.31
CA GLY A 30 17.84 5.43 2.93
C GLY A 30 17.17 4.80 4.15
N ALA A 31 17.94 4.21 5.06
CA ALA A 31 17.42 3.57 6.26
C ALA A 31 16.65 4.56 7.16
N LEU A 32 17.18 5.75 7.37
CA LEU A 32 16.46 6.80 8.10
C LEU A 32 15.16 7.22 7.39
N SER A 33 15.12 7.20 6.05
CA SER A 33 13.91 7.53 5.29
C SER A 33 12.77 6.56 5.55
N SER A 34 13.04 5.29 5.91
CA SER A 34 12.01 4.31 6.22
C SER A 34 11.18 4.68 7.46
N LEU A 35 11.73 5.48 8.38
CA LEU A 35 11.02 5.98 9.56
C LEU A 35 9.86 6.92 9.20
N ALA A 36 9.82 7.44 7.98
CA ALA A 36 8.70 8.26 7.50
C ALA A 36 7.45 7.43 7.20
N MET A 37 7.55 6.11 7.14
CA MET A 37 6.45 5.20 6.86
C MET A 37 5.77 4.71 8.15
N ALA A 38 4.54 4.16 8.01
CA ALA A 38 3.83 3.56 9.13
C ALA A 38 4.63 2.39 9.75
N PRO A 39 4.51 2.19 11.06
CA PRO A 39 3.72 2.94 12.04
C PRO A 39 4.41 4.20 12.59
N PHE A 40 5.67 4.45 12.22
CA PHE A 40 6.49 5.51 12.83
C PHE A 40 6.03 6.90 12.40
N ASN A 41 5.75 7.11 11.10
CA ASN A 41 5.28 8.37 10.50
C ASN A 41 6.16 9.60 10.81
N VAL A 42 7.48 9.38 11.01
CA VAL A 42 8.47 10.44 11.31
C VAL A 42 8.89 11.11 9.99
N TRP A 43 7.90 11.61 9.23
CA TRP A 43 8.15 12.23 7.93
C TRP A 43 9.12 13.44 7.93
N PRO A 44 9.32 14.22 9.03
CA PRO A 44 10.31 15.31 9.02
C PRO A 44 11.75 14.83 8.78
N VAL A 45 12.06 13.55 9.02
CA VAL A 45 13.39 12.97 8.75
C VAL A 45 13.76 13.08 7.26
N LEU A 46 12.74 13.12 6.38
CA LEU A 46 12.94 13.23 4.93
C LEU A 46 13.55 14.57 4.52
N PHE A 47 13.40 15.65 5.28
CA PHE A 47 14.11 16.91 5.03
C PHE A 47 15.63 16.72 5.08
N LEU A 48 16.12 15.89 5.98
CA LEU A 48 17.53 15.53 6.08
C LEU A 48 17.93 14.58 4.94
N THR A 49 17.22 13.48 4.80
CA THR A 49 17.63 12.39 3.91
C THR A 49 17.52 12.75 2.43
N PHE A 50 16.50 13.49 2.02
CA PHE A 50 16.40 14.00 0.64
C PHE A 50 17.38 15.16 0.37
N SER A 51 17.75 15.95 1.37
CA SER A 51 18.86 16.89 1.21
C SER A 51 20.17 16.14 0.94
N ILE A 52 20.45 15.07 1.67
CA ILE A 52 21.61 14.19 1.41
C ILE A 52 21.51 13.59 0.00
N ALA A 53 20.33 13.13 -0.45
CA ALA A 53 20.14 12.59 -1.80
C ALA A 53 20.51 13.61 -2.89
N ILE A 54 20.08 14.89 -2.76
CA ILE A 54 20.47 15.99 -3.66
C ILE A 54 21.99 16.16 -3.66
N TRP A 55 22.62 16.23 -2.51
CA TRP A 55 24.08 16.45 -2.39
C TRP A 55 24.89 15.25 -2.90
N LEU A 56 24.40 14.03 -2.74
CA LEU A 56 24.99 12.85 -3.37
C LEU A 56 24.94 12.94 -4.91
N ILE A 57 23.83 13.42 -5.49
CA ILE A 57 23.75 13.62 -6.94
C ILE A 57 24.64 14.77 -7.40
N ASP A 58 24.75 15.87 -6.64
CA ASP A 58 25.68 16.96 -6.92
C ASP A 58 27.13 16.46 -6.95
N GLY A 59 27.53 15.63 -5.99
CA GLY A 59 28.86 15.01 -5.90
C GLY A 59 29.16 13.98 -7.01
N SER A 60 28.17 13.58 -7.79
CA SER A 60 28.33 12.68 -8.95
C SER A 60 28.75 13.40 -10.24
N ALA A 61 29.18 14.67 -10.18
CA ALA A 61 29.42 15.51 -11.36
C ALA A 61 30.61 15.05 -12.23
N ALA A 62 31.59 14.36 -11.64
CA ALA A 62 32.79 13.88 -12.33
C ALA A 62 32.55 12.50 -13.00
N GLY A 63 33.37 12.21 -14.00
CA GLY A 63 33.41 10.89 -14.65
C GLY A 63 32.60 10.76 -15.96
N ARG A 64 32.67 9.54 -16.52
CA ARG A 64 32.03 9.14 -17.78
C ARG A 64 30.51 9.37 -17.70
N TRP A 65 29.89 9.74 -18.83
CA TRP A 65 28.45 10.02 -18.90
C TRP A 65 27.96 11.07 -17.91
N ARG A 66 28.81 12.09 -17.59
CA ARG A 66 28.47 13.20 -16.69
C ARG A 66 28.05 12.74 -15.28
N GLY A 67 28.59 11.63 -14.80
CA GLY A 67 28.33 11.09 -13.48
C GLY A 67 27.00 10.35 -13.31
N VAL A 68 26.28 9.99 -14.39
CA VAL A 68 25.04 9.22 -14.31
C VAL A 68 25.23 7.85 -13.62
N PRO A 69 26.26 7.05 -13.92
CA PRO A 69 26.49 5.79 -13.20
C PRO A 69 26.75 5.99 -11.70
N ALA A 70 27.50 7.04 -11.33
CA ALA A 70 27.77 7.34 -9.92
C ALA A 70 26.52 7.79 -9.15
N ALA A 71 25.60 8.51 -9.82
CA ALA A 71 24.29 8.85 -9.26
C ALA A 71 23.43 7.60 -9.12
N ALA A 72 23.37 6.74 -10.14
CA ALA A 72 22.65 5.47 -10.09
C ALA A 72 23.12 4.59 -8.93
N LEU A 73 24.45 4.45 -8.75
CA LEU A 73 25.01 3.68 -7.65
C LEU A 73 24.64 4.27 -6.29
N SER A 74 24.67 5.60 -6.15
CA SER A 74 24.20 6.26 -4.92
C SER A 74 22.71 6.03 -4.67
N GLY A 75 21.88 6.06 -5.74
CA GLY A 75 20.46 5.73 -5.70
C GLY A 75 20.21 4.27 -5.32
N PHE A 76 21.03 3.34 -5.83
CA PHE A 76 20.94 1.93 -5.44
C PHE A 76 21.16 1.75 -3.93
N TRP A 77 22.22 2.30 -3.38
CA TRP A 77 22.51 2.17 -1.96
C TRP A 77 21.49 2.92 -1.08
N PHE A 78 21.00 4.06 -1.53
CA PHE A 78 19.90 4.76 -0.86
C PHE A 78 18.62 3.90 -0.86
N GLY A 79 18.25 3.34 -2.02
CA GLY A 79 17.10 2.45 -2.15
C GLY A 79 17.22 1.19 -1.31
N LEU A 80 18.39 0.54 -1.32
CA LEU A 80 18.65 -0.64 -0.50
C LEU A 80 18.50 -0.32 0.99
N GLY A 81 19.09 0.80 1.43
CA GLY A 81 18.95 1.30 2.80
C GLY A 81 17.49 1.57 3.16
N TYR A 82 16.67 2.07 2.23
CA TYR A 82 15.26 2.35 2.45
C TYR A 82 14.40 1.08 2.52
N PHE A 83 14.58 0.16 1.57
CA PHE A 83 13.71 -1.01 1.46
C PHE A 83 14.05 -2.13 2.44
N VAL A 84 15.32 -2.32 2.85
CA VAL A 84 15.66 -3.38 3.82
C VAL A 84 14.91 -3.17 5.14
N PRO A 85 15.05 -2.06 5.87
CA PRO A 85 14.28 -1.85 7.10
C PRO A 85 12.79 -1.59 6.83
N GLY A 86 12.42 -1.08 5.66
CA GLY A 86 11.01 -0.83 5.30
C GLY A 86 10.21 -2.10 5.00
N LEU A 87 10.88 -3.21 4.64
CA LEU A 87 10.25 -4.45 4.17
C LEU A 87 10.76 -5.71 4.91
N TYR A 88 11.48 -5.59 6.02
CA TYR A 88 12.02 -6.74 6.76
C TYR A 88 10.94 -7.76 7.14
N TRP A 89 9.70 -7.28 7.32
CA TRP A 89 8.55 -8.09 7.68
C TRP A 89 8.20 -9.19 6.66
N ILE A 90 8.64 -9.06 5.41
CA ILE A 90 8.47 -10.11 4.39
C ILE A 90 9.11 -11.43 4.84
N GLY A 91 10.16 -11.35 5.66
CA GLY A 91 10.79 -12.52 6.26
C GLY A 91 9.85 -13.40 7.07
N TYR A 92 8.83 -12.83 7.72
CA TYR A 92 7.88 -13.60 8.54
C TYR A 92 7.10 -14.64 7.72
N ALA A 93 6.80 -14.34 6.45
CA ALA A 93 6.09 -15.28 5.58
C ALA A 93 6.83 -16.62 5.41
N PHE A 94 8.16 -16.64 5.50
CA PHE A 94 8.99 -17.84 5.35
C PHE A 94 9.08 -18.67 6.62
N PHE A 95 8.65 -18.15 7.76
CA PHE A 95 8.57 -18.85 9.03
C PHE A 95 7.20 -19.49 9.29
N VAL A 96 6.20 -19.24 8.47
CA VAL A 96 4.90 -19.93 8.53
C VAL A 96 5.08 -21.45 8.35
N ASP A 97 6.02 -21.84 7.48
CA ASP A 97 6.49 -23.21 7.34
C ASP A 97 8.02 -23.19 7.28
N ALA A 98 8.60 -23.10 8.48
CA ALA A 98 10.04 -22.89 8.65
C ALA A 98 10.88 -24.04 8.07
N ASP A 99 10.41 -25.29 8.19
CA ASP A 99 11.14 -26.48 7.70
C ASP A 99 11.33 -26.42 6.18
N THR A 100 10.35 -25.89 5.46
CA THR A 100 10.40 -25.80 4.00
C THR A 100 11.07 -24.51 3.52
N PHE A 101 10.79 -23.35 4.14
CA PHE A 101 11.06 -22.05 3.54
C PHE A 101 12.05 -21.16 4.32
N ALA A 102 12.39 -21.46 5.60
CA ALA A 102 13.21 -20.53 6.40
C ALA A 102 14.56 -20.19 5.77
N TRP A 103 15.17 -21.13 5.04
CA TRP A 103 16.45 -20.90 4.34
C TRP A 103 16.40 -19.84 3.23
N LEU A 104 15.18 -19.54 2.68
CA LEU A 104 14.95 -18.50 1.68
C LEU A 104 14.85 -17.09 2.29
N THR A 105 14.67 -16.97 3.60
CA THR A 105 14.47 -15.69 4.29
C THR A 105 15.54 -14.64 3.96
N PRO A 106 16.87 -14.95 4.01
CA PRO A 106 17.90 -13.96 3.66
C PRO A 106 17.77 -13.45 2.22
N PHE A 107 17.42 -14.35 1.29
CA PHE A 107 17.22 -13.99 -0.12
C PHE A 107 15.98 -13.11 -0.32
N ALA A 108 14.90 -13.35 0.42
CA ALA A 108 13.70 -12.53 0.36
C ALA A 108 13.93 -11.14 0.97
N VAL A 109 14.53 -11.09 2.18
CA VAL A 109 14.75 -9.84 2.94
C VAL A 109 15.83 -8.95 2.33
N LEU A 110 16.78 -9.50 1.58
CA LEU A 110 17.80 -8.74 0.87
C LEU A 110 17.55 -8.65 -0.64
N GLY A 111 17.11 -9.73 -1.27
CA GLY A 111 16.94 -9.82 -2.73
C GLY A 111 15.80 -8.93 -3.24
N LEU A 112 14.62 -8.98 -2.61
CA LEU A 112 13.52 -8.09 -3.01
C LEU A 112 13.88 -6.61 -2.79
N PRO A 113 14.41 -6.16 -1.62
CA PRO A 113 14.92 -4.80 -1.46
C PRO A 113 15.99 -4.41 -2.49
N ALA A 114 16.91 -5.31 -2.83
CA ALA A 114 17.93 -5.05 -3.85
C ALA A 114 17.32 -4.86 -5.25
N TYR A 115 16.34 -5.69 -5.61
CA TYR A 115 15.57 -5.51 -6.84
C TYR A 115 14.83 -4.17 -6.87
N LEU A 116 14.13 -3.81 -5.78
CA LEU A 116 13.43 -2.53 -5.68
C LEU A 116 14.38 -1.32 -5.69
N ALA A 117 15.59 -1.47 -5.14
CA ALA A 117 16.62 -0.44 -5.16
C ALA A 117 17.11 -0.11 -6.59
N LEU A 118 16.95 -1.02 -7.56
CA LEU A 118 17.23 -0.74 -8.98
C LEU A 118 16.32 0.37 -9.53
N PHE A 119 15.08 0.44 -9.09
CA PHE A 119 14.18 1.54 -9.44
C PHE A 119 14.67 2.86 -8.85
N THR A 120 15.11 2.88 -7.59
CA THR A 120 15.68 4.09 -6.98
C THR A 120 16.98 4.50 -7.69
N ALA A 121 17.82 3.53 -8.07
CA ALA A 121 19.00 3.78 -8.90
C ALA A 121 18.63 4.43 -10.24
N PHE A 122 17.61 3.91 -10.92
CA PHE A 122 17.09 4.49 -12.16
C PHE A 122 16.56 5.92 -11.93
N GLY A 123 15.82 6.17 -10.86
CA GLY A 123 15.31 7.50 -10.50
C GLY A 123 16.43 8.52 -10.30
N PHE A 124 17.53 8.15 -9.62
CA PHE A 124 18.71 9.01 -9.43
C PHE A 124 19.46 9.21 -10.76
N ALA A 125 19.58 8.17 -11.58
CA ALA A 125 20.18 8.27 -12.91
C ALA A 125 19.38 9.23 -13.80
N LEU A 126 18.06 9.10 -13.85
CA LEU A 126 17.17 9.98 -14.61
C LEU A 126 17.25 11.42 -14.11
N ALA A 127 17.20 11.63 -12.80
CA ALA A 127 17.39 12.94 -12.20
C ALA A 127 18.75 13.54 -12.63
N ARG A 128 19.84 12.78 -12.55
CA ARG A 128 21.18 13.23 -12.96
C ARG A 128 21.27 13.55 -14.44
N LEU A 129 20.61 12.79 -15.27
CA LEU A 129 20.55 13.01 -16.72
C LEU A 129 19.99 14.39 -17.08
N ILE A 130 18.99 14.85 -16.34
CA ILE A 130 18.33 16.16 -16.55
C ILE A 130 18.81 17.25 -15.57
N TRP A 131 19.88 17.01 -14.77
CA TRP A 131 20.31 17.82 -13.64
C TRP A 131 20.67 19.27 -13.99
N PRO A 132 19.93 20.28 -13.51
CA PRO A 132 20.27 21.68 -13.65
C PRO A 132 21.27 22.13 -12.57
N ARG A 133 21.87 23.32 -12.76
CA ARG A 133 22.85 23.90 -11.83
C ARG A 133 22.23 24.88 -10.81
N ASP A 134 20.92 24.94 -10.71
CA ASP A 134 20.19 25.84 -9.81
C ASP A 134 19.18 25.10 -8.93
N ALA A 135 18.34 25.83 -8.19
CA ALA A 135 17.36 25.24 -7.28
C ALA A 135 16.36 24.29 -7.98
N SER A 136 16.20 24.36 -9.30
CA SER A 136 15.31 23.43 -10.03
C SER A 136 15.82 21.99 -10.05
N ARG A 137 17.03 21.69 -9.51
CA ARG A 137 17.49 20.31 -9.28
C ARG A 137 16.62 19.55 -8.27
N VAL A 138 15.93 20.25 -7.38
CA VAL A 138 14.90 19.67 -6.51
C VAL A 138 13.79 19.05 -7.35
N LEU A 139 13.31 19.77 -8.37
CA LEU A 139 12.30 19.24 -9.30
C LEU A 139 12.86 18.09 -10.15
N ALA A 140 14.15 18.13 -10.52
CA ALA A 140 14.78 17.04 -11.27
C ALA A 140 14.78 15.73 -10.45
N LEU A 141 15.07 15.79 -9.15
CA LEU A 141 14.97 14.64 -8.25
C LEU A 141 13.52 14.16 -8.14
N ALA A 142 12.57 15.09 -7.94
CA ALA A 142 11.15 14.77 -7.82
C ALA A 142 10.63 14.07 -9.09
N VAL A 143 10.97 14.59 -10.29
CA VAL A 143 10.61 13.96 -11.57
C VAL A 143 11.23 12.56 -11.68
N GLY A 144 12.55 12.44 -11.44
CA GLY A 144 13.26 11.17 -11.59
C GLY A 144 12.70 10.08 -10.68
N LEU A 145 12.53 10.38 -9.39
CA LEU A 145 12.01 9.40 -8.43
C LEU A 145 10.52 9.12 -8.64
N THR A 146 9.69 10.11 -8.97
CA THR A 146 8.25 9.85 -9.21
C THR A 146 8.03 8.94 -10.40
N ILE A 147 8.76 9.15 -11.51
CA ILE A 147 8.72 8.24 -12.67
C ILE A 147 9.17 6.84 -12.26
N SER A 148 10.24 6.73 -11.51
CA SER A 148 10.79 5.47 -11.03
C SER A 148 9.83 4.72 -10.10
N GLU A 149 9.21 5.42 -9.15
CA GLU A 149 8.20 4.86 -8.25
C GLU A 149 6.94 4.41 -9.01
N TRP A 150 6.49 5.21 -9.99
CA TRP A 150 5.39 4.82 -10.86
C TRP A 150 5.70 3.54 -11.64
N LEU A 151 6.90 3.46 -12.23
CA LEU A 151 7.35 2.24 -12.92
C LEU A 151 7.40 1.03 -11.97
N ARG A 152 7.90 1.21 -10.74
CA ARG A 152 7.93 0.18 -9.71
C ARG A 152 6.52 -0.31 -9.34
N GLY A 153 5.54 0.57 -9.37
CA GLY A 153 4.14 0.23 -9.10
C GLY A 153 3.40 -0.44 -10.27
N HIS A 154 3.99 -0.48 -11.50
CA HIS A 154 3.30 -0.98 -12.70
C HIS A 154 4.09 -2.03 -13.49
N LEU A 155 5.42 -2.05 -13.42
CA LEU A 155 6.22 -3.03 -14.17
C LEU A 155 6.18 -4.40 -13.49
N LEU A 156 6.18 -5.44 -14.34
CA LEU A 156 6.00 -6.83 -13.93
C LEU A 156 4.66 -7.00 -13.20
N SER A 157 4.65 -7.46 -11.95
CA SER A 157 3.43 -7.51 -11.12
C SER A 157 3.11 -6.18 -10.44
N GLY A 158 4.04 -5.21 -10.44
CA GLY A 158 3.95 -3.97 -9.67
C GLY A 158 4.13 -4.18 -8.17
N PHE A 159 4.79 -3.22 -7.49
CA PHE A 159 4.89 -3.21 -6.02
C PHE A 159 4.97 -1.77 -5.51
N PRO A 160 3.84 -1.04 -5.42
CA PRO A 160 3.80 0.36 -4.98
C PRO A 160 3.97 0.54 -3.46
N TRP A 161 4.38 -0.50 -2.73
CA TRP A 161 4.55 -0.48 -1.28
C TRP A 161 5.57 0.55 -0.84
N ASN A 162 5.25 1.31 0.21
CA ASN A 162 6.11 2.38 0.74
C ASN A 162 6.56 3.41 -0.32
N ALA A 163 5.70 3.80 -1.26
CA ALA A 163 5.96 4.96 -2.10
C ALA A 163 6.11 6.22 -1.24
N PHE A 164 7.00 7.15 -1.59
CA PHE A 164 7.29 8.31 -0.74
C PHE A 164 6.08 9.22 -0.49
N GLY A 165 5.04 9.13 -1.31
CA GLY A 165 3.77 9.83 -1.10
C GLY A 165 3.06 9.44 0.20
N TYR A 166 3.28 8.22 0.70
CA TYR A 166 2.72 7.78 1.98
C TYR A 166 3.27 8.56 3.19
N ALA A 167 4.43 9.18 3.09
CA ALA A 167 4.95 10.06 4.14
C ALA A 167 4.06 11.28 4.41
N LEU A 168 3.21 11.67 3.45
CA LEU A 168 2.27 12.79 3.59
C LEU A 168 0.84 12.33 3.94
N THR A 169 0.67 11.15 4.51
CA THR A 169 -0.65 10.64 4.94
C THR A 169 -0.93 10.84 6.43
N GLU A 170 0.06 11.28 7.19
CA GLU A 170 -0.08 11.74 8.56
C GLU A 170 0.55 13.13 8.73
N PRO A 171 -0.17 14.10 9.29
CA PRO A 171 -1.56 14.03 9.75
C PRO A 171 -2.59 13.89 8.61
N LEU A 172 -3.78 13.40 8.94
CA LEU A 172 -4.86 13.10 7.99
C LEU A 172 -5.22 14.29 7.07
N ALA A 173 -5.02 15.52 7.53
CA ALA A 173 -5.24 16.71 6.71
C ALA A 173 -4.32 16.75 5.47
N LEU A 174 -3.07 16.30 5.57
CA LEU A 174 -2.16 16.19 4.42
C LEU A 174 -2.65 15.15 3.42
N ALA A 175 -3.13 14.01 3.93
CA ALA A 175 -3.63 12.91 3.10
C ALA A 175 -4.80 13.32 2.19
N GLN A 176 -5.59 14.34 2.59
CA GLN A 176 -6.73 14.81 1.80
C GLN A 176 -6.34 15.25 0.38
N THR A 177 -5.10 15.69 0.19
CA THR A 177 -4.58 16.08 -1.14
C THR A 177 -4.59 14.92 -2.13
N ALA A 178 -4.56 13.66 -1.66
CA ALA A 178 -4.69 12.49 -2.53
C ALA A 178 -6.03 12.45 -3.28
N SER A 179 -7.09 13.07 -2.75
CA SER A 179 -8.36 13.20 -3.46
C SER A 179 -8.28 14.05 -4.73
N LEU A 180 -7.22 14.84 -4.90
CA LEU A 180 -6.98 15.68 -6.08
C LEU A 180 -5.98 15.04 -7.05
N ILE A 181 -4.88 14.48 -6.53
CA ILE A 181 -3.70 14.11 -7.33
C ILE A 181 -3.24 12.65 -7.14
N GLY A 182 -3.90 11.89 -6.25
CA GLY A 182 -3.57 10.49 -5.94
C GLY A 182 -2.18 10.28 -5.34
N LEU A 183 -1.81 9.02 -5.12
CA LEU A 183 -0.53 8.63 -4.54
C LEU A 183 0.67 9.18 -5.34
N TRP A 184 0.62 9.14 -6.66
CA TRP A 184 1.78 9.55 -7.48
C TRP A 184 2.02 11.06 -7.47
N GLY A 185 0.95 11.86 -7.41
CA GLY A 185 1.06 13.31 -7.18
C GLY A 185 1.58 13.61 -5.77
N MET A 186 1.12 12.87 -4.76
CA MET A 186 1.64 12.95 -3.39
C MET A 186 3.13 12.58 -3.33
N THR A 187 3.56 11.56 -4.09
CA THR A 187 4.96 11.17 -4.20
C THR A 187 5.83 12.30 -4.75
N PHE A 188 5.38 12.94 -5.83
CA PHE A 188 6.09 14.10 -6.39
C PHE A 188 6.20 15.24 -5.37
N LEU A 189 5.10 15.59 -4.71
CA LEU A 189 5.09 16.65 -3.69
C LEU A 189 5.99 16.31 -2.50
N ALA A 190 5.95 15.09 -2.00
CA ALA A 190 6.79 14.65 -0.89
C ALA A 190 8.28 14.86 -1.23
N ILE A 191 8.72 14.38 -2.40
CA ILE A 191 10.12 14.51 -2.80
C ILE A 191 10.50 15.98 -3.00
N ALA A 192 9.66 16.77 -3.68
CA ALA A 192 9.93 18.18 -3.92
C ALA A 192 9.98 19.02 -2.63
N ILE A 193 9.06 18.79 -1.70
CA ILE A 193 9.00 19.47 -0.41
C ILE A 193 10.22 19.12 0.42
N PHE A 194 10.46 17.83 0.63
CA PHE A 194 11.50 17.37 1.55
C PHE A 194 12.93 17.57 1.03
N ALA A 195 13.13 17.59 -0.29
CA ALA A 195 14.44 17.90 -0.88
C ALA A 195 14.75 19.41 -0.94
N SER A 196 13.76 20.28 -0.71
CA SER A 196 13.91 21.74 -0.88
C SER A 196 14.99 22.39 -0.01
N PRO A 197 15.28 21.95 1.25
CA PRO A 197 16.33 22.56 2.06
C PRO A 197 17.75 22.37 1.51
N ALA A 198 17.96 21.37 0.65
CA ALA A 198 19.26 21.10 0.07
C ALA A 198 19.88 22.30 -0.65
N VAL A 199 19.04 23.20 -1.18
CA VAL A 199 19.51 24.36 -1.94
C VAL A 199 19.97 25.52 -1.07
N LEU A 200 19.75 25.48 0.24
CA LEU A 200 20.20 26.53 1.18
C LEU A 200 21.72 26.69 1.21
N ILE A 201 22.47 25.65 0.84
CA ILE A 201 23.93 25.69 0.77
C ILE A 201 24.48 26.46 -0.44
N ASP A 202 23.63 26.81 -1.43
CA ASP A 202 24.09 27.44 -2.69
C ASP A 202 24.62 28.87 -2.52
N GLY A 203 24.42 29.47 -1.36
CA GLY A 203 24.84 30.83 -1.08
C GLY A 203 24.08 31.91 -1.86
N ALA A 204 24.12 33.12 -1.37
CA ALA A 204 23.43 34.27 -1.99
C ALA A 204 24.20 34.92 -3.16
N SER A 205 25.31 34.32 -3.63
CA SER A 205 26.11 34.87 -4.71
C SER A 205 25.36 34.94 -6.04
N ARG A 206 25.57 36.02 -6.81
CA ARG A 206 25.01 36.28 -8.14
C ARG A 206 23.46 36.41 -8.20
N GLY A 207 22.83 37.05 -7.20
CA GLY A 207 21.37 37.30 -7.22
C GLY A 207 20.52 36.05 -6.96
N ARG A 208 21.11 34.93 -6.57
CA ARG A 208 20.39 33.72 -6.19
C ARG A 208 19.74 33.92 -4.82
N LYS A 209 18.47 33.53 -4.69
CA LYS A 209 17.72 33.54 -3.44
C LYS A 209 17.41 32.08 -3.03
N PRO A 210 18.37 31.37 -2.38
CA PRO A 210 18.25 29.93 -2.12
C PRO A 210 17.08 29.58 -1.19
N TRP A 211 16.59 30.56 -0.41
CA TRP A 211 15.44 30.41 0.49
C TRP A 211 14.09 30.27 -0.25
N ARG A 212 14.02 30.62 -1.55
CA ARG A 212 12.74 30.59 -2.29
C ARG A 212 12.15 29.18 -2.41
N ALA A 213 12.97 28.15 -2.65
CA ALA A 213 12.47 26.79 -2.80
C ALA A 213 11.96 26.22 -1.45
N PRO A 214 12.69 26.33 -0.32
CA PRO A 214 12.13 25.96 0.97
C PRO A 214 10.87 26.73 1.36
N VAL A 215 10.80 28.04 1.11
CA VAL A 215 9.58 28.83 1.37
C VAL A 215 8.42 28.36 0.51
N ALA A 216 8.63 28.10 -0.79
CA ALA A 216 7.60 27.53 -1.64
C ALA A 216 7.12 26.16 -1.12
N ALA A 217 8.03 25.31 -0.66
CA ALA A 217 7.71 24.01 -0.05
C ALA A 217 6.84 24.16 1.21
N VAL A 218 7.19 25.10 2.09
CA VAL A 218 6.39 25.40 3.29
C VAL A 218 5.01 25.92 2.92
N LEU A 219 4.90 26.79 1.91
CA LEU A 219 3.61 27.30 1.42
C LEU A 219 2.75 26.17 0.83
N VAL A 220 3.34 25.25 0.05
CA VAL A 220 2.63 24.09 -0.48
C VAL A 220 2.15 23.18 0.66
N LEU A 221 3.00 22.90 1.65
CA LEU A 221 2.63 22.09 2.81
C LEU A 221 1.51 22.74 3.62
N ALA A 222 1.57 24.06 3.83
CA ALA A 222 0.52 24.83 4.50
C ALA A 222 -0.80 24.81 3.70
N ALA A 223 -0.74 24.93 2.37
CA ALA A 223 -1.91 24.83 1.50
C ALA A 223 -2.55 23.43 1.56
N MET A 224 -1.74 22.36 1.58
CA MET A 224 -2.22 20.98 1.76
C MET A 224 -2.94 20.81 3.11
N LEU A 225 -2.35 21.32 4.20
CA LEU A 225 -2.94 21.28 5.54
C LEU A 225 -4.25 22.07 5.59
N ALA A 226 -4.28 23.28 5.03
CA ALA A 226 -5.47 24.13 5.00
C ALA A 226 -6.60 23.48 4.17
N PHE A 227 -6.29 22.98 2.98
CA PHE A 227 -7.24 22.23 2.15
C PHE A 227 -7.83 21.03 2.90
N GLY A 228 -6.98 20.23 3.51
CA GLY A 228 -7.42 19.06 4.23
C GLY A 228 -8.22 19.39 5.49
N ALA A 229 -7.83 20.42 6.24
CA ALA A 229 -8.58 20.87 7.41
C ALA A 229 -9.99 21.34 7.01
N VAL A 230 -10.13 22.15 5.95
CA VAL A 230 -11.42 22.58 5.42
C VAL A 230 -12.26 21.38 4.96
N ARG A 231 -11.68 20.46 4.18
CA ARG A 231 -12.39 19.28 3.68
C ARG A 231 -12.88 18.40 4.82
N LEU A 232 -12.06 18.19 5.83
CA LEU A 232 -12.42 17.39 7.02
C LEU A 232 -13.52 18.07 7.87
N SER A 233 -13.48 19.39 8.02
CA SER A 233 -14.48 20.11 8.81
C SER A 233 -15.86 20.21 8.14
N GLN A 234 -15.89 20.30 6.82
CA GLN A 234 -17.12 20.46 6.04
C GLN A 234 -17.87 19.14 5.78
N GLN A 235 -17.22 17.98 5.96
CA GLN A 235 -17.81 16.69 5.66
C GLN A 235 -17.79 15.78 6.90
N PRO A 236 -18.83 15.83 7.75
CA PRO A 236 -18.99 14.89 8.84
C PRO A 236 -19.24 13.48 8.29
N THR A 237 -18.86 12.46 9.05
CA THR A 237 -19.16 11.07 8.71
C THR A 237 -20.66 10.83 8.84
N SER A 238 -21.32 10.52 7.73
CA SER A 238 -22.71 10.04 7.68
C SER A 238 -22.74 8.53 7.53
N MET A 239 -23.81 7.89 7.98
CA MET A 239 -23.99 6.43 7.91
C MET A 239 -25.10 6.07 6.92
N VAL A 240 -24.97 4.92 6.28
CA VAL A 240 -26.03 4.32 5.47
C VAL A 240 -27.11 3.81 6.40
N SER A 241 -28.35 4.29 6.22
CA SER A 241 -29.46 3.86 7.06
C SER A 241 -29.74 2.37 6.92
N GLY A 242 -29.98 1.69 8.04
CA GLY A 242 -30.37 0.29 8.09
C GLY A 242 -29.23 -0.72 7.87
N VAL A 243 -28.01 -0.28 7.56
CA VAL A 243 -26.85 -1.18 7.38
C VAL A 243 -26.03 -1.24 8.65
N LYS A 244 -25.99 -2.43 9.27
CA LYS A 244 -25.22 -2.74 10.47
C LYS A 244 -24.17 -3.81 10.14
N LEU A 245 -22.91 -3.46 10.32
CA LEU A 245 -21.76 -4.33 10.03
C LEU A 245 -21.32 -5.05 11.29
N ARG A 246 -20.98 -6.32 11.14
CA ARG A 246 -20.20 -7.10 12.10
C ARG A 246 -18.97 -7.66 11.39
N ILE A 247 -17.80 -7.21 11.78
CA ILE A 247 -16.51 -7.68 11.25
C ILE A 247 -15.92 -8.63 12.27
N MET A 248 -15.49 -9.79 11.83
CA MET A 248 -14.84 -10.78 12.66
C MET A 248 -13.33 -10.78 12.42
N GLN A 249 -12.54 -10.75 13.50
CA GLN A 249 -11.08 -10.94 13.50
C GLN A 249 -10.75 -12.16 14.35
N PRO A 250 -10.57 -13.35 13.73
CA PRO A 250 -10.45 -14.61 14.48
C PRO A 250 -9.05 -14.87 15.03
N ASP A 251 -8.05 -14.12 14.61
CA ASP A 251 -6.64 -14.26 14.99
C ASP A 251 -6.13 -15.72 14.90
N LEU A 252 -6.48 -16.37 13.80
CA LEU A 252 -6.05 -17.74 13.52
C LEU A 252 -4.61 -17.79 13.04
N GLN A 253 -3.81 -18.67 13.64
CA GLN A 253 -2.46 -18.97 13.16
C GLN A 253 -2.49 -19.56 11.75
N GLN A 254 -1.48 -19.26 10.94
CA GLN A 254 -1.46 -19.64 9.53
C GLN A 254 -1.37 -21.16 9.30
N ASP A 255 -0.63 -21.89 10.14
CA ASP A 255 -0.51 -23.33 10.09
C ASP A 255 -1.86 -24.03 10.34
N ALA A 256 -2.62 -23.60 11.35
CA ALA A 256 -3.96 -24.11 11.62
C ALA A 256 -4.92 -23.83 10.44
N LYS A 257 -4.76 -22.69 9.80
CA LYS A 257 -5.62 -22.22 8.70
C LYS A 257 -5.49 -23.06 7.41
N PHE A 258 -4.33 -23.68 7.19
CA PHE A 258 -4.07 -24.53 6.02
C PHE A 258 -4.13 -26.04 6.35
N ASN A 259 -4.46 -26.39 7.58
CA ASN A 259 -4.58 -27.77 8.01
C ASN A 259 -6.03 -28.26 7.91
N TYR A 260 -6.32 -29.14 6.94
CA TYR A 260 -7.66 -29.70 6.76
C TYR A 260 -8.17 -30.45 8.01
N SER A 261 -7.31 -31.09 8.80
CA SER A 261 -7.72 -31.77 10.04
C SER A 261 -8.27 -30.80 11.10
N ALA A 262 -7.95 -29.50 11.00
CA ALA A 262 -8.45 -28.47 11.89
C ALA A 262 -9.82 -27.89 11.45
N LYS A 263 -10.43 -28.39 10.34
CA LYS A 263 -11.62 -27.78 9.75
C LYS A 263 -12.77 -27.57 10.73
N ALA A 264 -13.05 -28.57 11.59
CA ALA A 264 -14.13 -28.48 12.57
C ALA A 264 -13.85 -27.42 13.65
N ALA A 265 -12.61 -27.36 14.15
CA ALA A 265 -12.21 -26.38 15.15
C ALA A 265 -12.23 -24.94 14.56
N VAL A 266 -11.76 -24.79 13.33
CA VAL A 266 -11.81 -23.50 12.61
C VAL A 266 -13.26 -23.07 12.42
N MET A 267 -14.13 -23.95 11.92
CA MET A 267 -15.54 -23.62 11.71
C MET A 267 -16.22 -23.25 13.02
N GLN A 268 -16.05 -24.05 14.08
CA GLN A 268 -16.61 -23.76 15.40
C GLN A 268 -16.13 -22.40 15.94
N LYS A 269 -14.86 -22.06 15.76
CA LYS A 269 -14.32 -20.73 16.14
C LYS A 269 -15.03 -19.61 15.40
N TYR A 270 -15.23 -19.75 14.08
CA TYR A 270 -15.94 -18.76 13.27
C TYR A 270 -17.39 -18.56 13.71
N LEU A 271 -18.12 -19.65 13.94
CA LEU A 271 -19.50 -19.61 14.42
C LEU A 271 -19.61 -18.94 15.81
N THR A 272 -18.84 -19.44 16.77
CA THR A 272 -18.88 -18.94 18.16
C THR A 272 -18.47 -17.47 18.26
N LEU A 273 -17.42 -17.07 17.53
CA LEU A 273 -16.95 -15.70 17.53
C LEU A 273 -17.96 -14.76 16.85
N SER A 274 -18.61 -15.20 15.77
CA SER A 274 -19.60 -14.42 15.06
C SER A 274 -20.83 -14.10 15.91
N ASP A 275 -21.23 -15.02 16.78
CA ASP A 275 -22.38 -14.86 17.68
C ASP A 275 -22.01 -14.28 19.06
N ARG A 276 -20.73 -14.01 19.30
CA ARG A 276 -20.27 -13.43 20.57
C ARG A 276 -20.81 -12.01 20.74
N ALA A 277 -21.39 -11.74 21.92
CA ALA A 277 -21.80 -10.40 22.29
C ALA A 277 -20.59 -9.44 22.30
N SER A 278 -20.71 -8.29 21.66
CA SER A 278 -19.67 -7.24 21.61
C SER A 278 -19.77 -6.25 22.78
N GLY A 279 -20.86 -6.32 23.57
CA GLY A 279 -21.13 -5.45 24.71
C GLY A 279 -22.42 -5.81 25.42
N PRO A 280 -22.80 -5.05 26.47
CA PRO A 280 -23.95 -5.37 27.33
C PRO A 280 -25.31 -5.37 26.62
N HIS A 281 -25.40 -4.70 25.49
CA HIS A 281 -26.63 -4.59 24.68
C HIS A 281 -26.55 -5.37 23.37
N SER A 282 -25.51 -6.14 23.15
CA SER A 282 -25.34 -6.95 21.93
C SER A 282 -25.97 -8.33 22.13
N THR A 283 -26.77 -8.74 21.13
CA THR A 283 -27.36 -10.07 21.04
C THR A 283 -26.59 -10.98 20.06
N GLY A 284 -25.39 -10.61 19.68
CA GLY A 284 -24.56 -11.37 18.76
C GLY A 284 -24.80 -11.00 17.29
N VAL A 285 -24.76 -12.00 16.40
CA VAL A 285 -24.89 -11.79 14.96
C VAL A 285 -26.27 -11.22 14.57
N SER A 286 -27.28 -11.44 15.38
CA SER A 286 -28.66 -10.95 15.14
C SER A 286 -28.78 -9.42 15.16
N ASP A 287 -27.80 -8.71 15.69
CA ASP A 287 -27.77 -7.24 15.65
C ASP A 287 -27.26 -6.69 14.31
N SER A 288 -26.74 -7.54 13.41
CA SER A 288 -26.10 -7.15 12.16
C SER A 288 -26.94 -7.48 10.94
N THR A 289 -26.79 -6.68 9.87
CA THR A 289 -27.32 -6.97 8.54
C THR A 289 -26.27 -7.58 7.61
N ILE A 290 -24.99 -7.36 7.91
CA ILE A 290 -23.86 -7.90 7.16
C ILE A 290 -22.82 -8.42 8.15
N LEU A 291 -22.57 -9.73 8.12
CA LEU A 291 -21.44 -10.39 8.78
C LEU A 291 -20.27 -10.48 7.81
N ILE A 292 -19.05 -10.15 8.26
CA ILE A 292 -17.87 -10.15 7.39
C ILE A 292 -16.77 -10.99 8.01
N TRP A 293 -16.34 -12.02 7.28
CA TRP A 293 -15.21 -12.87 7.62
C TRP A 293 -14.00 -12.54 6.73
N PRO A 294 -12.77 -12.68 7.24
CA PRO A 294 -11.57 -12.29 6.53
C PRO A 294 -11.22 -13.21 5.35
N GLU A 295 -10.11 -12.92 4.67
CA GLU A 295 -9.55 -13.67 3.54
C GLU A 295 -9.22 -15.12 3.92
N SER A 296 -9.51 -16.06 2.98
CA SER A 296 -9.21 -17.49 3.12
C SER A 296 -9.62 -18.04 4.49
N ALA A 297 -10.89 -17.87 4.85
CA ALA A 297 -11.41 -18.20 6.18
C ALA A 297 -11.23 -19.67 6.54
N PHE A 298 -11.20 -20.57 5.55
CA PHE A 298 -11.29 -22.03 5.75
C PHE A 298 -10.17 -22.80 5.06
N PRO A 299 -9.74 -23.95 5.63
CA PRO A 299 -8.79 -24.88 5.02
C PRO A 299 -9.43 -25.81 3.98
N PHE A 300 -10.62 -25.48 3.46
CA PHE A 300 -11.39 -26.29 2.52
C PHE A 300 -12.18 -25.43 1.52
N PHE A 301 -12.67 -26.05 0.46
CA PHE A 301 -13.56 -25.40 -0.51
C PHE A 301 -14.97 -25.29 0.10
N LEU A 302 -15.34 -24.11 0.57
CA LEU A 302 -16.57 -23.88 1.32
C LEU A 302 -17.80 -24.46 0.62
N THR A 303 -17.97 -24.21 -0.66
CA THR A 303 -19.13 -24.69 -1.44
C THR A 303 -19.13 -26.19 -1.74
N LYS A 304 -18.07 -26.92 -1.37
CA LYS A 304 -18.02 -28.39 -1.46
C LYS A 304 -18.35 -29.08 -0.13
N GLU A 305 -18.50 -28.33 0.96
CA GLU A 305 -18.76 -28.82 2.32
C GLU A 305 -20.20 -28.44 2.72
N ALA A 306 -21.17 -29.33 2.41
CA ALA A 306 -22.58 -29.10 2.68
C ALA A 306 -22.87 -28.80 4.17
N ASP A 307 -22.19 -29.51 5.09
CA ASP A 307 -22.35 -29.31 6.52
C ASP A 307 -21.89 -27.90 6.96
N ALA A 308 -20.81 -27.37 6.36
CA ALA A 308 -20.35 -26.02 6.65
C ALA A 308 -21.35 -24.96 6.15
N MET A 309 -21.92 -25.17 4.97
CA MET A 309 -22.95 -24.28 4.43
C MET A 309 -24.23 -24.31 5.27
N ALA A 310 -24.65 -25.48 5.75
CA ALA A 310 -25.78 -25.63 6.67
C ALA A 310 -25.54 -24.89 8.00
N GLN A 311 -24.36 -25.05 8.60
CA GLN A 311 -23.98 -24.33 9.84
C GLN A 311 -23.96 -22.80 9.65
N ILE A 312 -23.58 -22.31 8.46
CA ILE A 312 -23.65 -20.88 8.12
C ILE A 312 -25.10 -20.44 8.04
N ALA A 313 -25.96 -21.23 7.37
CA ALA A 313 -27.39 -20.92 7.28
C ALA A 313 -28.05 -20.91 8.67
N ASP A 314 -27.72 -21.83 9.55
CA ASP A 314 -28.22 -21.88 10.93
C ASP A 314 -27.73 -20.67 11.78
N LEU A 315 -26.54 -20.13 11.48
CA LEU A 315 -25.98 -18.97 12.18
C LEU A 315 -26.67 -17.66 11.76
N LEU A 316 -27.02 -17.51 10.47
CA LEU A 316 -27.43 -16.23 9.90
C LEU A 316 -28.91 -15.95 10.17
N PRO A 317 -29.26 -14.88 10.88
CA PRO A 317 -30.66 -14.44 11.00
C PRO A 317 -31.23 -14.03 9.65
N LYS A 318 -32.53 -14.15 9.50
CA LYS A 318 -33.22 -13.73 8.29
C LYS A 318 -32.98 -12.25 7.98
N GLY A 319 -32.50 -12.00 6.76
CA GLY A 319 -32.13 -10.65 6.32
C GLY A 319 -30.67 -10.25 6.61
N THR A 320 -29.88 -11.15 7.23
CA THR A 320 -28.43 -10.99 7.39
C THR A 320 -27.70 -11.75 6.29
N VAL A 321 -26.69 -11.15 5.68
CA VAL A 321 -25.83 -11.80 4.69
C VAL A 321 -24.41 -11.95 5.23
N LEU A 322 -23.73 -13.01 4.82
CA LEU A 322 -22.29 -13.21 5.08
C LEU A 322 -21.47 -12.82 3.87
N ILE A 323 -20.46 -11.99 4.08
CA ILE A 323 -19.38 -11.77 3.12
C ILE A 323 -18.14 -12.48 3.65
N THR A 324 -17.59 -13.45 2.92
CA THR A 324 -16.45 -14.25 3.39
C THR A 324 -15.40 -14.46 2.30
N GLY A 325 -14.12 -14.35 2.68
CA GLY A 325 -13.03 -14.86 1.87
C GLY A 325 -12.95 -16.39 1.94
N SER A 326 -12.80 -17.06 0.81
CA SER A 326 -12.61 -18.50 0.75
C SER A 326 -11.86 -18.91 -0.51
N VAL A 327 -11.20 -20.06 -0.45
CA VAL A 327 -10.62 -20.69 -1.63
C VAL A 327 -11.76 -21.32 -2.45
N ARG A 328 -11.78 -21.06 -3.77
CA ARG A 328 -12.78 -21.59 -4.72
C ARG A 328 -12.15 -22.58 -5.71
N ALA A 329 -12.78 -23.73 -5.87
CA ALA A 329 -12.42 -24.65 -6.93
C ALA A 329 -12.91 -24.11 -8.29
N PRO A 330 -12.15 -24.28 -9.38
CA PRO A 330 -12.65 -24.04 -10.72
C PRO A 330 -13.84 -24.96 -11.06
N ASP A 331 -14.69 -24.51 -11.97
CA ASP A 331 -15.79 -25.32 -12.50
C ASP A 331 -15.21 -26.33 -13.49
N LEU A 332 -14.92 -27.53 -13.01
CA LEU A 332 -14.34 -28.64 -13.79
C LEU A 332 -15.39 -29.74 -14.00
N PRO A 333 -15.31 -30.50 -15.10
CA PRO A 333 -16.14 -31.70 -15.29
C PRO A 333 -15.99 -32.67 -14.12
N PRO A 334 -17.04 -33.46 -13.81
CA PRO A 334 -16.96 -34.48 -12.77
C PRO A 334 -15.78 -35.45 -12.98
N GLY A 335 -15.04 -35.74 -11.90
CA GLY A 335 -13.90 -36.66 -11.94
C GLY A 335 -12.55 -36.01 -12.28
N VAL A 336 -12.52 -34.75 -12.69
CA VAL A 336 -11.26 -34.03 -12.92
C VAL A 336 -10.70 -33.53 -11.58
N ARG A 337 -9.43 -33.85 -11.33
CA ARG A 337 -8.75 -33.41 -10.10
C ARG A 337 -8.54 -31.89 -10.12
N VAL A 338 -8.90 -31.21 -9.05
CA VAL A 338 -8.62 -29.79 -8.85
C VAL A 338 -7.12 -29.64 -8.59
N THR A 339 -6.40 -29.01 -9.52
CA THR A 339 -4.95 -28.73 -9.40
C THR A 339 -4.65 -27.24 -9.17
N ARG A 340 -5.63 -26.36 -9.37
CA ARG A 340 -5.53 -24.91 -9.19
C ARG A 340 -6.79 -24.41 -8.51
N ALA A 341 -6.73 -23.24 -7.89
CA ALA A 341 -7.84 -22.66 -7.17
C ALA A 341 -7.92 -21.14 -7.39
N TYR A 342 -9.03 -20.54 -7.04
CA TYR A 342 -9.17 -19.08 -6.94
C TYR A 342 -9.16 -18.66 -5.46
N ASN A 343 -8.56 -17.52 -5.17
CA ASN A 343 -8.77 -16.82 -3.91
C ASN A 343 -9.98 -15.89 -4.11
N SER A 344 -11.09 -16.14 -3.37
CA SER A 344 -12.39 -15.55 -3.71
C SER A 344 -13.08 -14.93 -2.51
N ILE A 345 -13.98 -13.97 -2.78
CA ILE A 345 -15.01 -13.48 -1.85
C ILE A 345 -16.34 -14.06 -2.28
N TYR A 346 -17.08 -14.59 -1.31
CA TYR A 346 -18.46 -15.01 -1.47
C TYR A 346 -19.40 -14.07 -0.73
N VAL A 347 -20.59 -13.84 -1.31
CA VAL A 347 -21.76 -13.27 -0.63
C VAL A 347 -22.76 -14.40 -0.48
N ILE A 348 -23.10 -14.72 0.76
CA ILE A 348 -23.96 -15.87 1.12
C ILE A 348 -25.17 -15.34 1.87
N ASP A 349 -26.38 -15.74 1.45
CA ASP A 349 -27.64 -15.38 2.11
C ASP A 349 -27.89 -16.23 3.37
N HIS A 350 -28.87 -15.81 4.16
CA HIS A 350 -29.28 -16.48 5.40
C HIS A 350 -29.75 -17.95 5.21
N ASP A 351 -30.12 -18.37 4.01
CA ASP A 351 -30.48 -19.75 3.68
C ASP A 351 -29.30 -20.59 3.16
N GLY A 352 -28.07 -20.03 3.17
CA GLY A 352 -26.86 -20.66 2.63
C GLY A 352 -26.71 -20.54 1.12
N SER A 353 -27.60 -19.85 0.42
CA SER A 353 -27.46 -19.63 -1.02
C SER A 353 -26.34 -18.64 -1.35
N VAL A 354 -25.55 -18.93 -2.39
CA VAL A 354 -24.49 -18.04 -2.86
C VAL A 354 -25.06 -17.02 -3.82
N LEU A 355 -25.09 -15.74 -3.40
CA LEU A 355 -25.63 -14.63 -4.18
C LEU A 355 -24.62 -14.07 -5.19
N ALA A 356 -23.34 -13.99 -4.80
CA ALA A 356 -22.30 -13.44 -5.64
C ALA A 356 -20.92 -14.01 -5.28
N VAL A 357 -20.01 -14.00 -6.27
CA VAL A 357 -18.62 -14.44 -6.10
C VAL A 357 -17.71 -13.46 -6.82
N TYR A 358 -16.58 -13.12 -6.22
CA TYR A 358 -15.47 -12.37 -6.83
C TYR A 358 -14.18 -13.14 -6.67
N ASP A 359 -13.44 -13.33 -7.75
CA ASP A 359 -12.12 -13.97 -7.76
C ASP A 359 -11.03 -12.90 -7.83
N LYS A 360 -10.01 -13.03 -6.98
CA LYS A 360 -8.86 -12.12 -6.89
C LYS A 360 -8.18 -11.95 -8.25
N LEU A 361 -8.05 -10.71 -8.70
CA LEU A 361 -7.42 -10.38 -9.99
C LEU A 361 -5.90 -10.26 -9.88
N HIS A 362 -5.43 -9.62 -8.82
CA HIS A 362 -4.01 -9.31 -8.65
C HIS A 362 -3.39 -10.20 -7.59
N LEU A 363 -2.75 -11.27 -8.04
CA LEU A 363 -2.13 -12.28 -7.18
C LEU A 363 -0.78 -11.82 -6.65
N VAL A 364 -0.41 -12.33 -5.47
CA VAL A 364 0.90 -12.08 -4.85
C VAL A 364 1.96 -12.99 -5.47
N PRO A 365 3.01 -12.41 -6.11
CA PRO A 365 4.12 -13.21 -6.64
C PRO A 365 4.82 -13.98 -5.52
N PHE A 366 5.26 -15.21 -5.80
CA PHE A 366 5.88 -16.17 -4.88
C PHE A 366 5.00 -16.61 -3.71
N GLY A 367 3.98 -15.85 -3.36
CA GLY A 367 2.98 -16.20 -2.34
C GLY A 367 1.87 -17.08 -2.91
N GLU A 368 1.18 -16.59 -3.92
CA GLU A 368 0.00 -17.23 -4.52
C GLU A 368 0.31 -17.91 -5.84
N TYR A 369 1.34 -17.49 -6.57
CA TYR A 369 1.84 -18.13 -7.79
C TYR A 369 3.35 -17.95 -7.90
N LEU A 370 4.01 -18.78 -8.70
CA LEU A 370 5.42 -18.60 -9.06
C LEU A 370 5.54 -17.93 -10.44
N PRO A 371 6.36 -16.88 -10.59
CA PRO A 371 6.74 -16.43 -11.92
C PRO A 371 7.36 -17.59 -12.71
N PHE A 372 6.95 -17.80 -13.97
CA PHE A 372 7.36 -18.99 -14.75
C PHE A 372 7.05 -20.31 -14.02
N GLN A 373 5.82 -20.46 -13.51
CA GLN A 373 5.33 -21.55 -12.66
C GLN A 373 5.90 -22.93 -13.02
N ASP A 374 5.70 -23.38 -14.26
CA ASP A 374 6.09 -24.72 -14.70
C ASP A 374 7.62 -24.96 -14.65
N TRP A 375 8.41 -23.90 -14.84
CA TRP A 375 9.87 -23.98 -14.77
C TRP A 375 10.37 -24.00 -13.33
N MET A 376 9.81 -23.14 -12.49
CA MET A 376 10.15 -23.07 -11.07
C MET A 376 9.77 -24.35 -10.33
N GLU A 377 8.60 -24.93 -10.62
CA GLU A 377 8.16 -26.22 -10.04
C GLU A 377 9.08 -27.37 -10.45
N LYS A 378 9.55 -27.40 -11.71
CA LYS A 378 10.55 -28.40 -12.15
C LYS A 378 11.89 -28.29 -11.40
N LEU A 379 12.23 -27.11 -10.90
CA LEU A 379 13.40 -26.88 -10.05
C LEU A 379 13.13 -27.19 -8.57
N GLY A 380 11.92 -27.63 -8.21
CA GLY A 380 11.52 -27.97 -6.84
C GLY A 380 11.03 -26.80 -5.98
N PHE A 381 10.84 -25.61 -6.59
CA PHE A 381 10.25 -24.49 -5.87
C PHE A 381 8.73 -24.63 -5.80
N VAL A 382 8.16 -24.24 -4.67
CA VAL A 382 6.71 -24.15 -4.46
C VAL A 382 6.37 -22.75 -3.89
N GLN A 383 5.18 -22.26 -4.18
CA GLN A 383 4.71 -20.99 -3.60
C GLN A 383 4.39 -21.16 -2.11
N LEU A 384 4.46 -20.05 -1.36
CA LEU A 384 4.27 -20.07 0.10
C LEU A 384 2.91 -20.62 0.55
N THR A 385 1.85 -20.45 -0.24
CA THR A 385 0.52 -20.97 0.06
C THR A 385 0.37 -22.48 -0.16
N LYS A 386 1.36 -23.13 -0.78
CA LYS A 386 1.36 -24.59 -1.09
C LYS A 386 0.14 -25.07 -1.87
N VAL A 387 -0.64 -24.21 -2.50
CA VAL A 387 -1.71 -24.60 -3.41
C VAL A 387 -1.07 -25.19 -4.66
N GLN A 388 -1.28 -26.47 -4.91
CA GLN A 388 -0.68 -27.14 -6.08
C GLN A 388 -1.02 -26.41 -7.38
N GLY A 389 -0.03 -26.06 -8.20
CA GLY A 389 -0.20 -25.30 -9.44
C GLY A 389 -0.52 -23.81 -9.24
N GLY A 390 -0.52 -23.31 -8.01
CA GLY A 390 -0.80 -21.92 -7.65
C GLY A 390 -2.27 -21.52 -7.75
N PHE A 391 -2.55 -20.26 -7.41
CA PHE A 391 -3.86 -19.65 -7.64
C PHE A 391 -4.01 -19.20 -9.09
N ILE A 392 -5.25 -19.12 -9.56
CA ILE A 392 -5.64 -18.59 -10.88
C ILE A 392 -6.14 -17.16 -10.66
N PRO A 393 -5.68 -16.16 -11.44
CA PRO A 393 -6.24 -14.82 -11.36
C PRO A 393 -7.68 -14.81 -11.90
N GLY A 394 -8.54 -14.02 -11.27
CA GLY A 394 -9.85 -13.69 -11.79
C GLY A 394 -9.74 -12.93 -13.12
N THR A 395 -10.81 -12.82 -13.85
CA THR A 395 -10.83 -12.21 -15.20
C THR A 395 -11.46 -10.83 -15.25
N ILE A 396 -12.38 -10.53 -14.32
CA ILE A 396 -13.22 -9.33 -14.38
C ILE A 396 -13.27 -8.66 -13.01
N ARG A 397 -12.96 -7.38 -12.98
CA ARG A 397 -13.26 -6.53 -11.82
C ARG A 397 -14.74 -6.12 -11.89
N ARG A 398 -15.49 -6.50 -10.87
CA ARG A 398 -16.91 -6.17 -10.77
C ARG A 398 -17.29 -5.80 -9.35
N THR A 399 -18.34 -5.02 -9.20
CA THR A 399 -18.96 -4.79 -7.90
C THR A 399 -19.82 -5.99 -7.50
N LEU A 400 -20.03 -6.12 -6.21
CA LEU A 400 -20.91 -7.14 -5.62
C LEU A 400 -22.23 -6.48 -5.21
N ASP A 401 -23.35 -7.07 -5.62
CA ASP A 401 -24.67 -6.70 -5.12
C ASP A 401 -24.84 -7.30 -3.73
N ILE A 402 -25.10 -6.43 -2.75
CA ILE A 402 -25.31 -6.82 -1.36
C ILE A 402 -26.76 -6.50 -1.00
N PRO A 403 -27.56 -7.48 -0.55
CA PRO A 403 -28.93 -7.22 -0.14
C PRO A 403 -29.05 -6.09 0.89
N ASN A 404 -29.97 -5.18 0.66
CA ASN A 404 -30.27 -4.03 1.54
C ASN A 404 -29.09 -3.08 1.81
N ALA A 405 -28.02 -3.13 1.02
CA ALA A 405 -26.86 -2.26 1.13
C ALA A 405 -26.41 -1.73 -0.26
N PRO A 406 -25.66 -0.63 -0.31
CA PRO A 406 -25.03 -0.20 -1.56
C PRO A 406 -24.09 -1.29 -2.10
N ARG A 407 -23.89 -1.30 -3.43
CA ARG A 407 -22.95 -2.22 -4.10
C ARG A 407 -21.55 -2.06 -3.55
N ALA A 408 -20.86 -3.17 -3.30
CA ALA A 408 -19.52 -3.21 -2.75
C ALA A 408 -18.46 -3.44 -3.84
N LEU A 409 -17.32 -2.75 -3.77
CA LEU A 409 -16.13 -3.09 -4.53
C LEU A 409 -15.29 -4.08 -3.72
N PRO A 410 -15.13 -5.33 -4.17
CA PRO A 410 -14.29 -6.30 -3.48
C PRO A 410 -12.81 -6.05 -3.77
N LEU A 411 -11.98 -6.13 -2.73
CA LEU A 411 -10.53 -6.15 -2.79
C LEU A 411 -10.01 -7.24 -1.84
N ILE A 412 -9.22 -8.16 -2.37
CA ILE A 412 -8.61 -9.21 -1.57
C ILE A 412 -7.14 -8.82 -1.29
N CYS A 413 -6.85 -8.56 0.01
CA CYS A 413 -5.49 -8.37 0.54
C CYS A 413 -4.65 -7.37 -0.29
N TYR A 414 -3.68 -7.89 -1.02
CA TYR A 414 -2.73 -7.18 -1.87
C TYR A 414 -3.36 -6.21 -2.89
N GLU A 415 -4.59 -6.46 -3.32
CA GLU A 415 -5.26 -5.59 -4.29
C GLU A 415 -5.47 -4.16 -3.79
N ALA A 416 -5.57 -3.96 -2.47
CA ALA A 416 -5.76 -2.64 -1.86
C ALA A 416 -4.55 -1.71 -1.99
N ILE A 417 -3.35 -2.22 -2.31
CA ILE A 417 -2.16 -1.38 -2.40
C ILE A 417 -2.05 -0.59 -3.71
N PHE A 418 -2.78 -1.00 -4.77
CA PHE A 418 -2.67 -0.43 -6.11
C PHE A 418 -3.55 0.81 -6.29
N PRO A 419 -2.96 2.01 -6.50
CA PRO A 419 -3.73 3.21 -6.79
C PRO A 419 -4.25 3.22 -8.23
N GLY A 420 -5.47 3.74 -8.43
CA GLY A 420 -6.07 3.92 -9.76
C GLY A 420 -6.66 2.67 -10.40
N ASN A 421 -6.45 1.49 -9.83
CA ASN A 421 -7.02 0.23 -10.31
C ASN A 421 -8.18 -0.25 -9.44
N VAL A 422 -8.66 0.60 -8.53
CA VAL A 422 -9.58 0.19 -7.47
C VAL A 422 -11.05 0.27 -7.93
N VAL A 423 -11.43 1.32 -8.64
CA VAL A 423 -12.84 1.55 -9.00
C VAL A 423 -13.04 1.59 -10.51
N SER A 424 -14.05 0.87 -11.02
CA SER A 424 -14.55 1.06 -12.37
C SER A 424 -15.32 2.38 -12.46
N ARG A 425 -15.09 3.17 -13.52
CA ARG A 425 -15.79 4.44 -13.73
C ARG A 425 -17.25 4.25 -14.08
N ASP A 426 -17.57 3.17 -14.77
CA ASP A 426 -18.91 2.89 -15.30
C ASP A 426 -19.82 2.22 -14.26
N ASP A 427 -19.24 1.68 -13.18
CA ASP A 427 -19.93 0.95 -12.13
C ASP A 427 -19.40 1.36 -10.74
N ARG A 428 -19.71 2.62 -10.36
CA ARG A 428 -19.26 3.16 -9.08
C ARG A 428 -19.95 2.47 -7.91
N PRO A 429 -19.20 1.79 -7.03
CA PRO A 429 -19.74 1.21 -5.81
C PRO A 429 -20.08 2.28 -4.75
N GLY A 430 -20.83 1.88 -3.74
CA GLY A 430 -21.09 2.70 -2.55
C GLY A 430 -20.03 2.54 -1.47
N TRP A 431 -19.24 1.47 -1.47
CA TRP A 431 -18.19 1.18 -0.50
C TRP A 431 -17.18 0.17 -1.01
N ILE A 432 -16.06 0.05 -0.32
CA ILE A 432 -15.00 -0.92 -0.59
C ILE A 432 -15.02 -1.97 0.52
N ILE A 433 -15.09 -3.25 0.17
CA ILE A 433 -14.83 -4.36 1.09
C ILE A 433 -13.42 -4.89 0.85
N ASN A 434 -12.57 -4.86 1.89
CA ASN A 434 -11.24 -5.41 1.84
C ASN A 434 -11.10 -6.56 2.83
N VAL A 435 -11.13 -7.80 2.36
CA VAL A 435 -10.79 -8.97 3.16
C VAL A 435 -9.31 -9.26 3.03
N THR A 436 -8.63 -9.53 4.15
CA THR A 436 -7.18 -9.70 4.17
C THR A 436 -6.72 -10.70 5.20
N ASN A 437 -5.52 -11.21 4.99
CA ASN A 437 -4.82 -12.08 5.94
C ASN A 437 -3.39 -11.60 6.14
N ASP A 438 -3.22 -10.62 7.02
CA ASP A 438 -1.90 -10.04 7.33
C ASP A 438 -1.04 -10.96 8.23
N GLY A 439 -1.50 -12.16 8.58
CA GLY A 439 -0.73 -13.17 9.33
C GLY A 439 0.60 -13.54 8.66
N TRP A 440 0.70 -13.38 7.33
CA TRP A 440 1.93 -13.52 6.58
C TRP A 440 3.01 -12.49 6.95
N PHE A 441 2.62 -11.36 7.53
CA PHE A 441 3.52 -10.26 7.87
C PHE A 441 3.94 -10.30 9.34
N GLY A 442 3.37 -11.19 10.15
CA GLY A 442 3.61 -11.30 11.58
C GLY A 442 3.23 -10.04 12.37
N ILE A 443 3.58 -10.01 13.64
CA ILE A 443 3.44 -8.81 14.48
C ILE A 443 4.60 -7.86 14.17
N SER A 444 4.41 -7.04 13.14
CA SER A 444 5.47 -6.22 12.55
C SER A 444 4.94 -4.88 12.03
N THR A 445 5.77 -4.16 11.26
CA THR A 445 5.34 -2.92 10.57
C THR A 445 4.46 -3.18 9.36
N GLY A 446 4.49 -4.39 8.78
CA GLY A 446 3.75 -4.75 7.56
C GLY A 446 2.25 -4.47 7.63
N PRO A 447 1.50 -4.97 8.63
CA PRO A 447 0.07 -4.71 8.76
C PRO A 447 -0.31 -3.24 8.88
N TYR A 448 0.53 -2.43 9.55
CA TYR A 448 0.30 -0.98 9.66
C TYR A 448 0.50 -0.27 8.32
N GLN A 449 1.53 -0.65 7.57
CA GLN A 449 1.80 -0.13 6.22
C GLN A 449 0.66 -0.53 5.28
N HIS A 450 0.19 -1.76 5.35
CA HIS A 450 -0.93 -2.26 4.55
C HIS A 450 -2.23 -1.50 4.85
N LEU A 451 -2.56 -1.26 6.13
CA LEU A 451 -3.70 -0.43 6.53
C LEU A 451 -3.58 1.00 6.01
N GLN A 452 -2.39 1.61 6.10
CA GLN A 452 -2.14 2.97 5.60
C GLN A 452 -2.41 3.07 4.09
N GLN A 453 -1.98 2.06 3.33
CA GLN A 453 -2.20 1.99 1.88
C GLN A 453 -3.68 1.82 1.55
N ALA A 454 -4.37 0.90 2.22
CA ALA A 454 -5.80 0.68 2.08
C ALA A 454 -6.61 1.95 2.42
N ARG A 455 -6.27 2.62 3.54
CA ARG A 455 -6.89 3.88 3.97
C ARG A 455 -6.79 4.98 2.93
N LEU A 456 -5.65 5.07 2.23
CA LEU A 456 -5.48 6.07 1.18
C LEU A 456 -6.44 5.86 0.01
N ARG A 457 -6.82 4.62 -0.31
CA ARG A 457 -7.84 4.32 -1.35
C ARG A 457 -9.17 4.97 -1.03
N SER A 458 -9.59 4.95 0.24
CA SER A 458 -10.82 5.64 0.66
C SER A 458 -10.78 7.12 0.32
N ILE A 459 -9.67 7.79 0.60
CA ILE A 459 -9.50 9.24 0.36
C ILE A 459 -9.47 9.56 -1.14
N GLU A 460 -8.75 8.74 -1.92
CA GLU A 460 -8.64 8.88 -3.37
C GLU A 460 -9.97 8.74 -4.06
N GLU A 461 -10.76 7.73 -3.69
CA GLU A 461 -12.01 7.41 -4.35
C GLU A 461 -13.23 8.15 -3.75
N GLY A 462 -13.13 8.65 -2.52
CA GLY A 462 -14.27 9.19 -1.79
C GLY A 462 -15.27 8.10 -1.39
N LEU A 463 -14.77 6.90 -1.11
CA LEU A 463 -15.56 5.72 -0.71
C LEU A 463 -15.14 5.27 0.68
N PRO A 464 -16.10 4.86 1.54
CA PRO A 464 -15.74 4.19 2.79
C PRO A 464 -15.14 2.83 2.50
N MET A 465 -14.30 2.35 3.40
CA MET A 465 -13.74 1.00 3.35
C MET A 465 -14.06 0.23 4.62
N VAL A 466 -14.50 -1.01 4.44
CA VAL A 466 -14.67 -2.00 5.50
C VAL A 466 -13.59 -3.05 5.31
N ARG A 467 -12.65 -3.11 6.24
CA ARG A 467 -11.51 -4.03 6.20
C ARG A 467 -11.67 -5.10 7.26
N ALA A 468 -11.74 -6.36 6.84
CA ALA A 468 -11.76 -7.54 7.70
C ALA A 468 -10.42 -8.28 7.57
N ALA A 469 -9.67 -8.34 8.67
CA ALA A 469 -8.38 -8.99 8.73
C ALA A 469 -8.43 -10.25 9.61
N ASN A 470 -7.62 -11.27 9.30
CA ASN A 470 -7.47 -12.41 10.19
C ASN A 470 -6.65 -12.03 11.44
N THR A 471 -5.34 -11.89 11.29
CA THR A 471 -4.41 -11.51 12.37
C THR A 471 -4.04 -10.01 12.31
N GLY A 472 -4.37 -9.33 11.22
CA GLY A 472 -4.01 -7.94 10.94
C GLY A 472 -4.84 -6.92 11.74
N ILE A 473 -5.13 -5.80 11.10
CA ILE A 473 -5.91 -4.70 11.68
C ILE A 473 -7.23 -4.60 10.91
N SER A 474 -8.33 -5.00 11.54
CA SER A 474 -9.67 -4.77 11.02
C SER A 474 -10.10 -3.34 11.30
N ALA A 475 -10.73 -2.68 10.33
CA ALA A 475 -11.12 -1.28 10.47
C ALA A 475 -12.33 -0.92 9.60
N ILE A 476 -13.12 0.03 10.08
CA ILE A 476 -14.12 0.75 9.30
C ILE A 476 -13.59 2.17 9.10
N ILE A 477 -13.45 2.56 7.85
CA ILE A 477 -12.82 3.80 7.41
C ILE A 477 -13.84 4.60 6.61
N ASP A 478 -14.02 5.88 6.93
CA ASP A 478 -14.90 6.76 6.20
C ASP A 478 -14.28 7.24 4.86
N PRO A 479 -15.03 7.87 3.96
CA PRO A 479 -14.53 8.35 2.68
C PRO A 479 -13.39 9.38 2.76
N LEU A 480 -13.18 9.98 3.93
CA LEU A 480 -12.10 10.93 4.20
C LEU A 480 -10.90 10.28 4.89
N GLY A 481 -10.94 8.95 5.07
CA GLY A 481 -9.86 8.20 5.71
C GLY A 481 -9.88 8.28 7.24
N ARG A 482 -10.94 8.74 7.88
CA ARG A 482 -11.09 8.64 9.34
C ARG A 482 -11.34 7.19 9.70
N ILE A 483 -10.63 6.69 10.70
CA ILE A 483 -10.91 5.37 11.28
C ILE A 483 -12.07 5.52 12.25
N VAL A 484 -13.25 5.02 11.85
CA VAL A 484 -14.48 5.08 12.63
C VAL A 484 -14.43 4.07 13.78
N ALA A 485 -13.96 2.87 13.49
CA ALA A 485 -13.78 1.79 14.46
C ALA A 485 -12.64 0.87 13.99
N ARG A 486 -11.94 0.22 14.94
CA ARG A 486 -10.87 -0.74 14.62
C ARG A 486 -10.66 -1.79 15.70
N LEU A 487 -10.17 -2.95 15.30
CA LEU A 487 -9.49 -3.92 16.16
C LEU A 487 -7.98 -3.83 15.93
N GLY A 488 -7.20 -3.97 16.98
CA GLY A 488 -5.73 -3.94 16.93
C GLY A 488 -5.13 -5.17 16.26
N LEU A 489 -3.83 -5.08 15.97
CA LEU A 489 -3.04 -6.18 15.44
C LEU A 489 -2.94 -7.32 16.47
N GLY A 490 -3.17 -8.57 16.03
CA GLY A 490 -3.05 -9.75 16.88
C GLY A 490 -4.08 -9.81 18.03
N ILE A 491 -5.25 -9.21 17.83
CA ILE A 491 -6.36 -9.25 18.81
C ILE A 491 -7.52 -10.03 18.22
N GLU A 492 -7.96 -11.08 18.89
CA GLU A 492 -9.20 -11.76 18.56
C GLU A 492 -10.40 -10.90 18.97
N GLY A 493 -11.38 -10.74 18.08
CA GLY A 493 -12.58 -9.98 18.42
C GLY A 493 -13.60 -9.84 17.30
N VAL A 494 -14.69 -9.16 17.63
CA VAL A 494 -15.71 -8.68 16.70
C VAL A 494 -15.77 -7.15 16.77
N LEU A 495 -16.08 -6.52 15.64
CA LEU A 495 -16.19 -5.08 15.50
C LEU A 495 -17.54 -4.73 14.90
N ASP A 496 -18.42 -4.15 15.71
CA ASP A 496 -19.75 -3.73 15.30
C ASP A 496 -19.80 -2.22 15.06
N ALA A 497 -20.30 -1.82 13.88
CA ALA A 497 -20.57 -0.42 13.57
C ALA A 497 -21.54 -0.28 12.36
N GLY A 498 -21.99 0.95 12.08
CA GLY A 498 -22.68 1.28 10.83
C GLY A 498 -21.73 1.35 9.64
N LEU A 499 -22.27 1.23 8.44
CA LEU A 499 -21.54 1.49 7.19
C LEU A 499 -21.49 3.00 6.92
N PRO A 500 -20.31 3.64 6.86
CA PRO A 500 -20.23 5.03 6.44
C PRO A 500 -20.72 5.20 5.00
N ALA A 501 -21.39 6.32 4.71
CA ALA A 501 -21.87 6.64 3.39
C ALA A 501 -20.75 7.21 2.50
N ALA A 502 -20.78 6.84 1.22
CA ALA A 502 -19.89 7.42 0.20
C ALA A 502 -20.17 8.93 0.03
N ILE A 503 -19.12 9.67 -0.34
CA ILE A 503 -19.25 11.05 -0.80
C ILE A 503 -19.21 11.11 -2.33
N ALA A 504 -19.48 12.30 -2.89
CA ALA A 504 -19.34 12.52 -4.33
C ALA A 504 -17.93 12.11 -4.81
N PRO A 505 -17.81 11.60 -6.06
CA PRO A 505 -16.52 11.22 -6.64
C PRO A 505 -15.52 12.35 -6.54
N THR A 506 -14.32 12.05 -6.02
CA THR A 506 -13.22 12.99 -5.93
C THR A 506 -12.70 13.38 -7.32
N ILE A 507 -11.84 14.40 -7.41
CA ILE A 507 -11.16 14.71 -8.67
C ILE A 507 -10.34 13.51 -9.14
N TYR A 508 -9.59 12.88 -8.21
CA TYR A 508 -8.83 11.69 -8.53
C TYR A 508 -9.70 10.53 -9.04
N ALA A 509 -10.83 10.24 -8.40
CA ALA A 509 -11.76 9.21 -8.85
C ALA A 509 -12.31 9.46 -10.27
N ARG A 510 -12.43 10.73 -10.68
CA ARG A 510 -12.92 11.12 -12.01
C ARG A 510 -11.88 11.04 -13.11
N VAL A 511 -10.63 11.44 -12.82
CA VAL A 511 -9.59 11.61 -13.85
C VAL A 511 -8.34 10.75 -13.62
N GLY A 512 -8.29 9.98 -12.52
CA GLY A 512 -7.17 9.09 -12.19
C GLY A 512 -5.85 9.84 -12.03
N ASN A 513 -4.79 9.28 -12.58
CA ASN A 513 -3.44 9.79 -12.45
C ASN A 513 -3.12 10.99 -13.37
N LEU A 514 -4.09 11.53 -14.14
CA LEU A 514 -3.84 12.64 -15.05
C LEU A 514 -3.27 13.90 -14.36
N PRO A 515 -3.77 14.35 -13.18
CA PRO A 515 -3.20 15.49 -12.47
C PRO A 515 -1.72 15.26 -12.09
N ALA A 516 -1.37 14.07 -11.61
CA ALA A 516 0.01 13.72 -11.29
C ALA A 516 0.91 13.76 -12.53
N ALA A 517 0.45 13.21 -13.66
CA ALA A 517 1.18 13.27 -14.93
C ALA A 517 1.42 14.71 -15.39
N VAL A 518 0.42 15.57 -15.31
CA VAL A 518 0.55 17.01 -15.66
C VAL A 518 1.59 17.69 -14.76
N ILE A 519 1.56 17.46 -13.45
CA ILE A 519 2.53 18.03 -12.49
C ILE A 519 3.97 17.60 -12.88
N VAL A 520 4.18 16.31 -13.15
CA VAL A 520 5.48 15.77 -13.54
C VAL A 520 5.96 16.35 -14.87
N LEU A 521 5.09 16.45 -15.87
CA LEU A 521 5.43 17.01 -17.19
C LEU A 521 5.77 18.51 -17.12
N VAL A 522 5.01 19.29 -16.35
CA VAL A 522 5.30 20.72 -16.13
C VAL A 522 6.65 20.88 -15.43
N ALA A 523 6.89 20.10 -14.37
CA ALA A 523 8.17 20.12 -13.67
C ALA A 523 9.35 19.72 -14.58
N LEU A 524 9.17 18.69 -15.42
CA LEU A 524 10.16 18.27 -16.41
C LEU A 524 10.46 19.40 -17.42
N ALA A 525 9.42 20.07 -17.95
CA ALA A 525 9.60 21.18 -18.87
C ALA A 525 10.40 22.34 -18.23
N ILE A 526 10.09 22.69 -16.96
CA ILE A 526 10.86 23.68 -16.20
C ILE A 526 12.32 23.28 -16.08
N VAL A 527 12.60 22.03 -15.68
CA VAL A 527 13.96 21.50 -15.52
C VAL A 527 14.72 21.54 -16.83
N LEU A 528 14.14 21.07 -17.93
CA LEU A 528 14.78 21.05 -19.25
C LEU A 528 15.06 22.48 -19.73
N ARG A 529 14.10 23.41 -19.63
CA ARG A 529 14.31 24.83 -19.96
C ARG A 529 15.49 25.41 -19.17
N ARG A 530 15.55 25.20 -17.86
CA ARG A 530 16.64 25.70 -17.00
C ARG A 530 18.01 25.09 -17.34
N ARG A 531 18.03 23.82 -17.77
CA ARG A 531 19.26 23.15 -18.17
C ARG A 531 19.79 23.67 -19.51
N PHE A 532 18.93 23.87 -20.52
CA PHE A 532 19.35 24.19 -21.89
C PHE A 532 19.55 25.70 -22.14
N VAL A 533 18.70 26.57 -21.59
CA VAL A 533 18.82 28.03 -21.77
C VAL A 533 20.14 28.57 -21.18
N ARG A 534 20.63 28.02 -20.06
CA ARG A 534 21.90 28.44 -19.44
C ARG A 534 23.17 27.82 -20.06
N ARG A 535 23.06 27.02 -21.10
CA ARG A 535 24.21 26.56 -21.90
C ARG A 535 24.60 27.58 -22.98
N LYS A 536 23.71 28.51 -23.30
CA LYS A 536 23.93 29.53 -24.36
C LYS A 536 24.41 30.90 -23.80
N ALA A 537 24.45 31.05 -22.49
CA ALA A 537 25.01 32.19 -21.76
C ALA A 537 26.25 31.73 -20.94
#